data_61431590b68bf770070878c5a43a360b
#
_entry.id   61431590b68bf770070878c5a43a360b
#
_cell.length_a   1.000
_cell.length_b   1.000
_cell.length_c   1.000
_cell.angle_alpha   90.00
_cell.angle_beta   90.00
_cell.angle_gamma   90.00
#
_symmetry.space_group_name_H-M   'P 1'
#
loop_
_entity.id
_entity.type
_entity.pdbx_description
1 polymer ?
#
loop_
_entity_poly.entity_id
_entity_poly.type
_entity_poly.pdbx_seq_one_letter_code
_entity_poly.pdbx_strand_id
1 'polypeptide(L)'
;LYVEDISEPLLHDFYCSRLLDLIFLLDGSSRLSEAEFEVLKAFVVDMMERLRISQKWVRVAVVEYHDGSHAYIGLKDRKRPSELRRIASQVKYAGSQVASTSEALKYTLFQIISKIDRPEAFRIALLLMASQEPQRMSRNFVRYVQGLKKKKVIVIPVGIGPHANLKQIRLIEKQAPENKAFVLSSVDELEQQRDEIVSYLCDL
;
A
#
# COMPACT_ATOMS: atom_id res chain seq x y z
N LEU A 1 36.20 2.46 -36.33
CA LEU A 1 36.04 3.34 -35.18
C LEU A 1 34.54 3.34 -34.86
N TYR A 2 34.12 2.43 -33.99
CA TYR A 2 32.81 2.44 -33.39
C TYR A 2 32.85 3.40 -32.21
N VAL A 3 32.06 4.44 -32.27
CA VAL A 3 31.78 5.31 -31.12
C VAL A 3 30.73 4.58 -30.30
N GLU A 4 31.13 4.03 -29.15
CA GLU A 4 30.19 3.59 -28.12
C GLU A 4 29.48 4.81 -27.59
N ASP A 5 28.17 4.83 -27.76
CA ASP A 5 27.28 5.82 -27.24
C ASP A 5 27.17 5.62 -25.71
N ILE A 6 28.00 6.36 -24.97
CA ILE A 6 28.01 6.35 -23.51
C ILE A 6 27.11 7.51 -23.06
N SER A 7 25.80 7.30 -23.03
CA SER A 7 24.92 8.20 -22.29
C SER A 7 23.53 7.62 -22.02
N GLU A 8 23.44 6.55 -21.23
CA GLU A 8 22.32 6.47 -20.31
C GLU A 8 22.87 6.64 -18.90
N PRO A 9 22.44 7.68 -18.15
CA PRO A 9 22.76 7.73 -16.75
C PRO A 9 22.12 6.53 -16.09
N LEU A 10 22.93 5.74 -15.45
CA LEU A 10 22.56 4.68 -14.53
C LEU A 10 21.47 5.19 -13.56
N LEU A 11 20.23 5.06 -13.94
CA LEU A 11 19.10 4.99 -12.99
C LEU A 11 19.29 3.65 -12.26
N HIS A 12 20.30 3.64 -11.38
CA HIS A 12 20.58 2.50 -10.53
C HIS A 12 19.46 2.38 -9.52
N ASP A 13 18.47 1.53 -9.85
CA ASP A 13 18.41 0.22 -9.19
C ASP A 13 17.90 0.25 -7.77
N PHE A 14 16.74 0.89 -7.56
CA PHE A 14 15.90 0.52 -6.43
C PHE A 14 14.80 -0.45 -6.89
N TYR A 15 15.21 -1.53 -7.59
CA TYR A 15 14.29 -2.62 -7.86
C TYR A 15 14.35 -3.64 -6.74
N CYS A 16 13.26 -3.80 -5.99
CA CYS A 16 13.13 -4.98 -5.15
C CYS A 16 13.40 -6.23 -5.97
N SER A 17 14.46 -6.93 -5.67
CA SER A 17 14.82 -8.19 -6.33
C SER A 17 14.12 -9.40 -5.73
N ARG A 18 13.22 -9.17 -4.78
CA ARG A 18 12.49 -10.22 -4.05
C ARG A 18 11.18 -10.60 -4.73
N LEU A 19 10.73 -11.82 -4.43
CA LEU A 19 9.37 -12.24 -4.73
C LEU A 19 8.44 -11.54 -3.73
N LEU A 20 7.68 -10.56 -4.19
CA LEU A 20 6.86 -9.70 -3.34
C LEU A 20 5.42 -9.61 -3.86
N ASP A 21 4.46 -9.78 -2.97
CA ASP A 21 3.05 -9.45 -3.16
C ASP A 21 2.75 -8.19 -2.33
N LEU A 22 2.67 -7.03 -2.99
CA LEU A 22 2.45 -5.73 -2.35
C LEU A 22 1.02 -5.26 -2.57
N ILE A 23 0.35 -4.92 -1.48
CA ILE A 23 -1.04 -4.47 -1.48
C ILE A 23 -1.07 -3.04 -0.96
N PHE A 24 -1.49 -2.10 -1.82
CA PHE A 24 -1.74 -0.71 -1.43
C PHE A 24 -3.20 -0.58 -0.99
N LEU A 25 -3.40 -0.06 0.22
CA LEU A 25 -4.71 0.23 0.80
C LEU A 25 -4.84 1.74 0.98
N LEU A 26 -5.70 2.38 0.17
CA LEU A 26 -5.84 3.83 0.10
C LEU A 26 -7.10 4.29 0.83
N ASP A 27 -6.95 5.18 1.80
CA ASP A 27 -8.06 5.83 2.52
C ASP A 27 -8.80 6.79 1.58
N GLY A 28 -10.03 6.45 1.20
CA GLY A 28 -10.91 7.25 0.34
C GLY A 28 -11.88 8.15 1.10
N SER A 29 -11.62 8.42 2.39
CA SER A 29 -12.50 9.27 3.19
C SER A 29 -12.32 10.76 2.91
N SER A 30 -13.33 11.54 3.30
CA SER A 30 -13.34 13.01 3.21
C SER A 30 -12.38 13.70 4.21
N ARG A 31 -11.53 12.95 4.90
CA ARG A 31 -10.41 13.51 5.69
C ARG A 31 -9.27 13.96 4.82
N LEU A 32 -9.19 13.42 3.62
CA LEU A 32 -8.43 13.97 2.52
C LEU A 32 -9.37 14.77 1.60
N SER A 33 -8.94 15.89 1.11
CA SER A 33 -9.57 16.54 -0.05
C SER A 33 -9.32 15.72 -1.31
N GLU A 34 -10.07 15.97 -2.37
CA GLU A 34 -9.83 15.33 -3.66
C GLU A 34 -8.40 15.59 -4.18
N ALA A 35 -7.88 16.79 -4.00
CA ALA A 35 -6.51 17.15 -4.38
C ALA A 35 -5.47 16.34 -3.58
N GLU A 36 -5.66 16.17 -2.27
CA GLU A 36 -4.77 15.35 -1.43
C GLU A 36 -4.87 13.88 -1.79
N PHE A 37 -6.04 13.39 -2.20
CA PHE A 37 -6.20 12.02 -2.70
C PHE A 37 -5.47 11.82 -4.04
N GLU A 38 -5.41 12.84 -4.91
CA GLU A 38 -4.58 12.79 -6.12
C GLU A 38 -3.08 12.66 -5.76
N VAL A 39 -2.60 13.38 -4.74
CA VAL A 39 -1.21 13.21 -4.24
C VAL A 39 -0.98 11.79 -3.73
N LEU A 40 -1.95 11.22 -3.00
CA LEU A 40 -1.88 9.84 -2.52
C LEU A 40 -1.78 8.83 -3.67
N LYS A 41 -2.55 9.03 -4.74
CA LYS A 41 -2.49 8.19 -5.95
C LYS A 41 -1.15 8.34 -6.67
N ALA A 42 -0.66 9.57 -6.81
CA ALA A 42 0.65 9.85 -7.41
C ALA A 42 1.76 9.11 -6.65
N PHE A 43 1.76 9.16 -5.31
CA PHE A 43 2.68 8.40 -4.47
C PHE A 43 2.63 6.89 -4.78
N VAL A 44 1.44 6.29 -4.91
CA VAL A 44 1.31 4.86 -5.24
C VAL A 44 1.88 4.56 -6.63
N VAL A 45 1.63 5.42 -7.62
CA VAL A 45 2.17 5.26 -8.98
C VAL A 45 3.70 5.35 -8.97
N ASP A 46 4.27 6.34 -8.27
CA ASP A 46 5.72 6.52 -8.12
C ASP A 46 6.37 5.31 -7.41
N MET A 47 5.72 4.79 -6.36
CA MET A 47 6.15 3.54 -5.73
C MET A 47 6.19 2.39 -6.74
N MET A 48 5.14 2.26 -7.57
CA MET A 48 5.06 1.21 -8.59
C MET A 48 6.14 1.36 -9.68
N GLU A 49 6.62 2.57 -9.96
CA GLU A 49 7.73 2.81 -10.91
C GLU A 49 9.07 2.28 -10.41
N ARG A 50 9.26 2.25 -9.08
CA ARG A 50 10.47 1.77 -8.42
C ARG A 50 10.47 0.26 -8.17
N LEU A 51 9.44 -0.45 -8.62
CA LEU A 51 9.28 -1.89 -8.42
C LEU A 51 9.36 -2.65 -9.74
N ARG A 52 10.03 -3.79 -9.73
CA ARG A 52 10.05 -4.71 -10.87
C ARG A 52 8.73 -5.47 -10.99
N ILE A 53 7.68 -4.75 -11.39
CA ILE A 53 6.33 -5.32 -11.46
C ILE A 53 6.27 -6.38 -12.56
N SER A 54 5.96 -7.60 -12.17
CA SER A 54 5.68 -8.73 -13.07
C SER A 54 5.07 -9.89 -12.28
N GLN A 55 4.49 -10.86 -12.95
CA GLN A 55 3.99 -12.07 -12.27
C GLN A 55 5.12 -12.90 -11.62
N LYS A 56 6.36 -12.74 -12.07
CA LYS A 56 7.52 -13.44 -11.53
C LYS A 56 8.12 -12.75 -10.30
N TRP A 57 8.17 -11.40 -10.27
CA TRP A 57 8.87 -10.65 -9.23
C TRP A 57 7.90 -9.97 -8.26
N VAL A 58 7.51 -8.74 -8.55
CA VAL A 58 6.59 -7.98 -7.69
C VAL A 58 5.20 -8.01 -8.30
N ARG A 59 4.22 -8.55 -7.59
CA ARG A 59 2.81 -8.40 -7.91
C ARG A 59 2.22 -7.31 -7.05
N VAL A 60 1.35 -6.50 -7.61
CA VAL A 60 0.70 -5.40 -6.90
C VAL A 60 -0.81 -5.59 -6.87
N ALA A 61 -1.42 -5.18 -5.77
CA ALA A 61 -2.85 -4.92 -5.68
C ALA A 61 -3.07 -3.48 -5.21
N VAL A 62 -4.14 -2.86 -5.70
CA VAL A 62 -4.53 -1.50 -5.30
C VAL A 62 -6.00 -1.54 -4.90
N VAL A 63 -6.25 -1.17 -3.66
CA VAL A 63 -7.58 -1.17 -3.03
C VAL A 63 -7.83 0.22 -2.46
N GLU A 64 -8.92 0.83 -2.83
CA GLU A 64 -9.46 1.99 -2.13
C GLU A 64 -10.45 1.50 -1.07
N TYR A 65 -10.43 2.10 0.12
CA TYR A 65 -11.35 1.78 1.19
C TYR A 65 -12.00 3.02 1.82
N HIS A 66 -13.26 2.85 2.17
CA HIS A 66 -14.08 3.81 2.90
C HIS A 66 -14.98 3.05 3.89
N ASP A 67 -16.30 3.09 3.80
CA ASP A 67 -17.21 2.21 4.55
C ASP A 67 -17.23 0.77 4.01
N GLY A 68 -16.75 0.59 2.77
CA GLY A 68 -16.42 -0.69 2.12
C GLY A 68 -14.99 -0.71 1.58
N SER A 69 -14.69 -1.67 0.71
CA SER A 69 -13.41 -1.77 0.02
C SER A 69 -13.60 -2.19 -1.42
N HIS A 70 -12.88 -1.53 -2.34
CA HIS A 70 -12.92 -1.81 -3.77
C HIS A 70 -11.52 -2.02 -4.33
N ALA A 71 -11.27 -3.19 -4.94
CA ALA A 71 -10.00 -3.46 -5.62
C ALA A 71 -10.06 -2.99 -7.08
N TYR A 72 -9.12 -2.14 -7.45
CA TYR A 72 -8.88 -1.68 -8.81
C TYR A 72 -7.85 -2.55 -9.54
N ILE A 73 -6.90 -3.10 -8.77
CA ILE A 73 -5.86 -4.02 -9.26
C ILE A 73 -5.79 -5.18 -8.28
N GLY A 74 -5.80 -6.41 -8.82
CA GLY A 74 -5.61 -7.63 -8.06
C GLY A 74 -4.21 -8.22 -8.26
N LEU A 75 -3.69 -8.98 -7.29
CA LEU A 75 -2.34 -9.60 -7.38
C LEU A 75 -2.18 -10.55 -8.58
N LYS A 76 -3.26 -11.05 -9.15
CA LYS A 76 -3.25 -11.95 -10.32
C LYS A 76 -3.45 -11.23 -11.66
N ASP A 77 -3.56 -9.92 -11.65
CA ASP A 77 -3.70 -9.13 -12.87
C ASP A 77 -2.44 -9.25 -13.74
N ARG A 78 -2.62 -9.68 -14.99
CA ARG A 78 -1.51 -9.92 -15.94
C ARG A 78 -1.29 -8.76 -16.92
N LYS A 79 -1.72 -7.56 -16.53
CA LYS A 79 -1.54 -6.36 -17.35
C LYS A 79 -0.09 -5.89 -17.34
N ARG A 80 0.28 -5.11 -18.35
CA ARG A 80 1.62 -4.49 -18.43
C ARG A 80 1.80 -3.50 -17.26
N PRO A 81 3.03 -3.31 -16.76
CA PRO A 81 3.29 -2.35 -15.67
C PRO A 81 2.75 -0.95 -15.94
N SER A 82 2.89 -0.44 -17.18
CA SER A 82 2.34 0.87 -17.58
C SER A 82 0.81 0.93 -17.48
N GLU A 83 0.12 -0.15 -17.83
CA GLU A 83 -1.33 -0.24 -17.71
C GLU A 83 -1.79 -0.32 -16.27
N LEU A 84 -1.07 -1.07 -15.42
CA LEU A 84 -1.34 -1.12 -13.98
C LEU A 84 -1.17 0.27 -13.33
N ARG A 85 -0.09 1.01 -13.66
CA ARG A 85 0.09 2.39 -13.19
C ARG A 85 -1.03 3.32 -13.64
N ARG A 86 -1.47 3.20 -14.90
CA ARG A 86 -2.62 3.97 -15.40
C ARG A 86 -3.89 3.65 -14.64
N ILE A 87 -4.15 2.38 -14.29
CA ILE A 87 -5.31 2.00 -13.47
C ILE A 87 -5.18 2.59 -12.06
N ALA A 88 -3.99 2.53 -11.45
CA ALA A 88 -3.74 3.11 -10.13
C ALA A 88 -3.98 4.63 -10.11
N SER A 89 -3.57 5.36 -11.15
CA SER A 89 -3.83 6.81 -11.27
C SER A 89 -5.31 7.14 -11.47
N GLN A 90 -6.13 6.18 -11.87
CA GLN A 90 -7.58 6.35 -12.11
C GLN A 90 -8.46 5.85 -10.95
N VAL A 91 -7.87 5.50 -9.81
CA VAL A 91 -8.63 5.18 -8.60
C VAL A 91 -9.52 6.37 -8.23
N LYS A 92 -10.80 6.11 -8.04
CA LYS A 92 -11.77 7.15 -7.75
C LYS A 92 -11.73 7.57 -6.30
N TYR A 93 -11.79 8.86 -6.06
CA TYR A 93 -11.99 9.40 -4.72
C TYR A 93 -13.43 9.18 -4.28
N ALA A 94 -13.63 8.48 -3.17
CA ALA A 94 -14.97 8.25 -2.63
C ALA A 94 -15.54 9.45 -1.87
N GLY A 95 -14.67 10.22 -1.19
CA GLY A 95 -15.08 11.36 -0.36
C GLY A 95 -16.03 10.97 0.79
N SER A 96 -15.98 9.72 1.22
CA SER A 96 -16.88 9.18 2.25
C SER A 96 -16.61 9.82 3.61
N GLN A 97 -17.68 10.07 4.38
CA GLN A 97 -17.57 10.55 5.78
C GLN A 97 -16.92 9.51 6.71
N VAL A 98 -16.81 8.28 6.27
CA VAL A 98 -16.31 7.15 7.07
C VAL A 98 -15.24 6.42 6.28
N ALA A 99 -14.13 6.05 6.95
CA ALA A 99 -13.24 5.02 6.49
C ALA A 99 -13.11 3.92 7.54
N SER A 100 -13.19 2.68 7.10
CA SER A 100 -13.04 1.52 7.94
C SER A 100 -11.76 0.77 7.62
N THR A 101 -10.74 1.04 8.40
CA THR A 101 -9.48 0.30 8.36
C THR A 101 -9.71 -1.20 8.62
N SER A 102 -10.66 -1.53 9.49
CA SER A 102 -11.04 -2.92 9.77
C SER A 102 -11.60 -3.62 8.54
N GLU A 103 -12.44 -2.96 7.73
CA GLU A 103 -12.95 -3.52 6.47
C GLU A 103 -11.83 -3.66 5.42
N ALA A 104 -10.90 -2.71 5.34
CA ALA A 104 -9.72 -2.82 4.47
C ALA A 104 -8.87 -4.06 4.82
N LEU A 105 -8.57 -4.27 6.10
CA LEU A 105 -7.82 -5.44 6.57
C LEU A 105 -8.59 -6.74 6.39
N LYS A 106 -9.88 -6.74 6.63
CA LYS A 106 -10.78 -7.88 6.38
C LYS A 106 -10.81 -8.23 4.88
N TYR A 107 -10.99 -7.24 4.02
CA TYR A 107 -10.98 -7.42 2.57
C TYR A 107 -9.65 -8.01 2.11
N THR A 108 -8.53 -7.45 2.60
CA THR A 108 -7.19 -7.98 2.33
C THR A 108 -7.07 -9.44 2.73
N LEU A 109 -7.49 -9.79 3.94
CA LEU A 109 -7.39 -11.16 4.47
C LEU A 109 -8.22 -12.17 3.66
N PHE A 110 -9.49 -11.85 3.38
CA PHE A 110 -10.44 -12.80 2.83
C PHE A 110 -10.61 -12.71 1.31
N GLN A 111 -10.37 -11.56 0.68
CA GLN A 111 -10.57 -11.41 -0.76
C GLN A 111 -9.26 -11.41 -1.55
N ILE A 112 -8.14 -11.01 -0.93
CA ILE A 112 -6.84 -10.97 -1.60
C ILE A 112 -5.97 -12.14 -1.16
N ILE A 113 -5.64 -12.22 0.12
CA ILE A 113 -4.67 -13.19 0.65
C ILE A 113 -5.17 -14.63 0.57
N SER A 114 -6.46 -14.87 0.77
CA SER A 114 -7.05 -16.22 0.67
C SER A 114 -6.93 -16.84 -0.74
N LYS A 115 -6.70 -16.03 -1.76
CA LYS A 115 -6.61 -16.44 -3.17
C LYS A 115 -5.18 -16.52 -3.70
N ILE A 116 -4.18 -16.32 -2.83
CA ILE A 116 -2.76 -16.34 -3.21
C ILE A 116 -2.32 -17.76 -3.54
N ASP A 117 -1.53 -17.86 -4.60
CA ASP A 117 -0.95 -19.08 -5.16
C ASP A 117 0.58 -19.11 -5.11
N ARG A 118 1.21 -18.18 -4.37
CA ARG A 118 2.66 -17.98 -4.31
C ARG A 118 3.13 -17.91 -2.85
N PRO A 119 3.23 -19.09 -2.17
CA PRO A 119 3.53 -19.15 -0.74
C PRO A 119 4.95 -18.65 -0.38
N GLU A 120 5.88 -18.68 -1.33
CA GLU A 120 7.27 -18.24 -1.18
C GLU A 120 7.46 -16.72 -1.24
N ALA A 121 6.46 -15.98 -1.73
CA ALA A 121 6.55 -14.53 -1.82
C ALA A 121 6.36 -13.88 -0.44
N PHE A 122 7.14 -12.83 -0.20
CA PHE A 122 6.85 -11.89 0.88
C PHE A 122 5.49 -11.23 0.61
N ARG A 123 4.75 -10.91 1.65
CA ARG A 123 3.43 -10.29 1.55
C ARG A 123 3.39 -9.06 2.42
N ILE A 124 3.15 -7.92 1.79
CA ILE A 124 3.12 -6.65 2.49
C ILE A 124 1.80 -5.93 2.14
N ALA A 125 1.11 -5.44 3.16
CA ALA A 125 0.01 -4.51 3.03
C ALA A 125 0.47 -3.13 3.49
N LEU A 126 0.66 -2.20 2.57
CA LEU A 126 0.95 -0.81 2.85
C LEU A 126 -0.38 -0.08 3.05
N LEU A 127 -0.67 0.29 4.29
CA LEU A 127 -1.95 0.83 4.73
C LEU A 127 -1.84 2.34 4.92
N LEU A 128 -2.35 3.08 3.93
CA LEU A 128 -2.34 4.55 3.91
C LEU A 128 -3.60 5.05 4.64
N MET A 129 -3.42 5.67 5.80
CA MET A 129 -4.49 5.99 6.77
C MET A 129 -4.54 7.50 7.03
N ALA A 130 -5.62 8.16 6.64
CA ALA A 130 -5.82 9.60 6.91
C ALA A 130 -6.95 9.86 7.93
N SER A 131 -7.70 8.84 8.33
CA SER A 131 -8.90 8.99 9.13
C SER A 131 -8.92 8.13 10.39
N GLN A 132 -9.83 8.47 11.29
CA GLN A 132 -10.17 7.62 12.44
C GLN A 132 -11.36 6.75 12.09
N GLU A 133 -11.22 5.46 12.32
CA GLU A 133 -12.32 4.52 12.18
C GLU A 133 -13.32 4.69 13.32
N PRO A 134 -14.64 4.74 13.06
CA PRO A 134 -15.65 4.74 14.10
C PRO A 134 -15.54 3.50 15.01
N GLN A 135 -15.68 3.68 16.33
CA GLN A 135 -15.50 2.61 17.31
C GLN A 135 -16.36 1.37 17.04
N ARG A 136 -17.58 1.57 16.52
CA ARG A 136 -18.51 0.48 16.15
C ARG A 136 -17.92 -0.46 15.06
N MET A 137 -17.04 0.06 14.18
CA MET A 137 -16.45 -0.66 13.08
C MET A 137 -15.12 -1.34 13.49
N SER A 138 -14.45 -0.82 14.51
CA SER A 138 -13.12 -1.28 14.94
C SER A 138 -13.14 -2.54 15.83
N ARG A 139 -14.30 -3.11 16.13
CA ARG A 139 -14.43 -4.27 17.06
C ARG A 139 -13.56 -5.47 16.69
N ASN A 140 -13.37 -5.73 15.42
CA ASN A 140 -12.59 -6.86 14.92
C ASN A 140 -11.21 -6.47 14.39
N PHE A 141 -10.79 -5.22 14.55
CA PHE A 141 -9.54 -4.70 14.03
C PHE A 141 -8.33 -5.60 14.38
N VAL A 142 -8.12 -5.83 15.67
CA VAL A 142 -6.99 -6.65 16.15
C VAL A 142 -7.08 -8.08 15.60
N ARG A 143 -8.28 -8.65 15.50
CA ARG A 143 -8.50 -9.99 14.93
C ARG A 143 -8.03 -10.05 13.47
N TYR A 144 -8.30 -9.02 12.68
CA TYR A 144 -7.87 -9.00 11.26
C TYR A 144 -6.37 -8.80 11.13
N VAL A 145 -5.76 -7.93 11.95
CA VAL A 145 -4.28 -7.79 11.98
C VAL A 145 -3.63 -9.13 12.35
N GLN A 146 -4.12 -9.81 13.38
CA GLN A 146 -3.62 -11.13 13.78
C GLN A 146 -3.87 -12.19 12.70
N GLY A 147 -5.00 -12.13 12.00
CA GLY A 147 -5.30 -12.99 10.86
C GLY A 147 -4.30 -12.82 9.72
N LEU A 148 -3.96 -11.59 9.39
CA LEU A 148 -2.94 -11.26 8.39
C LEU A 148 -1.55 -11.76 8.82
N LYS A 149 -1.16 -11.53 10.09
CA LYS A 149 0.09 -12.06 10.65
C LYS A 149 0.18 -13.59 10.52
N LYS A 150 -0.89 -14.32 10.84
CA LYS A 150 -0.96 -15.80 10.68
C LYS A 150 -0.78 -16.23 9.22
N LYS A 151 -1.13 -15.37 8.26
CA LYS A 151 -0.92 -15.56 6.82
C LYS A 151 0.42 -15.02 6.33
N LYS A 152 1.32 -14.64 7.26
CA LYS A 152 2.64 -14.06 6.97
C LYS A 152 2.54 -12.78 6.13
N VAL A 153 1.54 -11.95 6.41
CA VAL A 153 1.41 -10.61 5.81
C VAL A 153 1.93 -9.60 6.82
N ILE A 154 2.90 -8.83 6.40
CA ILE A 154 3.42 -7.66 7.12
C ILE A 154 2.49 -6.49 6.81
N VAL A 155 1.97 -5.82 7.83
CA VAL A 155 1.14 -4.64 7.67
C VAL A 155 1.96 -3.41 8.04
N ILE A 156 2.20 -2.53 7.08
CA ILE A 156 2.95 -1.29 7.27
C ILE A 156 1.97 -0.13 7.25
N PRO A 157 1.62 0.45 8.40
CA PRO A 157 0.73 1.59 8.47
C PRO A 157 1.49 2.89 8.17
N VAL A 158 0.92 3.70 7.30
CA VAL A 158 1.35 5.08 7.01
C VAL A 158 0.23 6.01 7.44
N GLY A 159 0.39 6.64 8.60
CA GLY A 159 -0.54 7.65 9.09
C GLY A 159 -0.30 8.98 8.41
N ILE A 160 -1.36 9.61 7.89
CA ILE A 160 -1.27 10.84 7.11
C ILE A 160 -2.17 11.91 7.73
N GLY A 161 -1.55 13.01 8.13
CA GLY A 161 -2.23 14.16 8.69
C GLY A 161 -2.74 13.98 10.13
N PRO A 162 -3.38 15.02 10.69
CA PRO A 162 -3.73 15.08 12.11
C PRO A 162 -4.87 14.15 12.52
N HIS A 163 -5.60 13.60 11.54
CA HIS A 163 -6.74 12.71 11.79
C HIS A 163 -6.39 11.23 11.68
N ALA A 164 -5.14 10.88 11.39
CA ALA A 164 -4.68 9.49 11.34
C ALA A 164 -4.90 8.79 12.69
N ASN A 165 -5.31 7.52 12.65
CA ASN A 165 -5.63 6.76 13.85
C ASN A 165 -4.37 6.20 14.53
N LEU A 166 -3.66 7.04 15.28
CA LEU A 166 -2.42 6.65 15.99
C LEU A 166 -2.61 5.44 16.91
N LYS A 167 -3.81 5.25 17.47
CA LYS A 167 -4.10 4.08 18.32
C LYS A 167 -4.06 2.79 17.50
N GLN A 168 -4.67 2.77 16.34
CA GLN A 168 -4.64 1.61 15.45
C GLN A 168 -3.25 1.37 14.87
N ILE A 169 -2.53 2.43 14.49
CA ILE A 169 -1.13 2.36 14.05
C ILE A 169 -0.27 1.65 15.08
N ARG A 170 -0.31 2.10 16.34
CA ARG A 170 0.44 1.46 17.44
C ARG A 170 0.02 0.01 17.72
N LEU A 171 -1.26 -0.32 17.49
CA LEU A 171 -1.74 -1.70 17.64
C LEU A 171 -1.18 -2.60 16.53
N ILE A 172 -1.00 -2.10 15.31
CA ILE A 172 -0.37 -2.82 14.20
C ILE A 172 1.11 -3.07 14.52
N GLU A 173 1.86 -2.03 14.90
CA GLU A 173 3.29 -2.15 15.24
C GLU A 173 3.56 -3.20 16.32
N LYS A 174 2.71 -3.23 17.35
CA LYS A 174 2.84 -4.20 18.46
C LYS A 174 2.62 -5.66 18.05
N GLN A 175 2.07 -5.94 16.87
CA GLN A 175 1.80 -7.34 16.45
C GLN A 175 3.04 -8.04 15.90
N ALA A 176 3.97 -7.30 15.29
CA ALA A 176 5.21 -7.85 14.75
C ALA A 176 6.29 -6.75 14.64
N PRO A 177 7.56 -7.07 14.85
CA PRO A 177 8.66 -6.09 14.70
C PRO A 177 8.76 -5.49 13.29
N GLU A 178 8.35 -6.27 12.29
CA GLU A 178 8.36 -5.87 10.88
C GLU A 178 7.24 -4.89 10.52
N ASN A 179 6.28 -4.65 11.41
CA ASN A 179 5.17 -3.72 11.17
C ASN A 179 5.58 -2.27 11.51
N LYS A 180 6.69 -1.78 10.93
CA LYS A 180 7.15 -0.41 11.12
C LYS A 180 6.10 0.58 10.64
N ALA A 181 5.77 1.57 11.48
CA ALA A 181 4.87 2.65 11.10
C ALA A 181 5.63 3.87 10.57
N PHE A 182 4.98 4.58 9.65
CA PHE A 182 5.35 5.92 9.22
C PHE A 182 4.21 6.87 9.61
N VAL A 183 4.54 8.00 10.22
CA VAL A 183 3.54 9.00 10.63
C VAL A 183 3.93 10.34 10.05
N LEU A 184 3.10 10.85 9.17
CA LEU A 184 3.31 12.05 8.37
C LEU A 184 2.36 13.16 8.82
N SER A 185 2.80 14.40 8.83
CA SER A 185 1.98 15.56 9.19
C SER A 185 0.98 15.91 8.08
N SER A 186 1.31 15.62 6.83
CA SER A 186 0.46 15.86 5.65
C SER A 186 0.79 14.90 4.51
N VAL A 187 -0.02 14.92 3.46
CA VAL A 187 0.24 14.15 2.21
C VAL A 187 1.50 14.62 1.49
N ASP A 188 1.91 15.88 1.68
CA ASP A 188 3.09 16.45 1.01
C ASP A 188 4.40 15.79 1.47
N GLU A 189 4.41 15.19 2.67
CA GLU A 189 5.56 14.45 3.18
C GLU A 189 5.71 13.07 2.51
N LEU A 190 4.69 12.55 1.82
CA LEU A 190 4.75 11.24 1.15
C LEU A 190 5.89 11.15 0.14
N GLU A 191 6.13 12.20 -0.63
CA GLU A 191 7.21 12.22 -1.61
C GLU A 191 8.58 12.11 -0.93
N GLN A 192 8.78 12.83 0.17
CA GLN A 192 10.04 12.82 0.93
C GLN A 192 10.27 11.46 1.60
N GLN A 193 9.22 10.81 2.09
CA GLN A 193 9.29 9.52 2.77
C GLN A 193 9.29 8.32 1.81
N ARG A 194 9.01 8.52 0.54
CA ARG A 194 8.87 7.47 -0.47
C ARG A 194 10.09 6.54 -0.52
N ASP A 195 11.28 7.12 -0.61
CA ASP A 195 12.51 6.33 -0.78
C ASP A 195 12.84 5.52 0.49
N GLU A 196 12.56 6.06 1.67
CA GLU A 196 12.68 5.32 2.93
C GLU A 196 11.67 4.16 2.99
N ILE A 197 10.42 4.40 2.60
CA ILE A 197 9.39 3.36 2.56
C ILE A 197 9.79 2.26 1.56
N VAL A 198 10.20 2.62 0.33
CA VAL A 198 10.64 1.63 -0.68
C VAL A 198 11.81 0.83 -0.18
N SER A 199 12.85 1.48 0.37
CA SER A 199 14.01 0.78 0.94
C SER A 199 13.57 -0.20 2.01
N TYR A 200 12.74 0.24 2.95
CA TYR A 200 12.23 -0.64 4.00
C TYR A 200 11.48 -1.86 3.45
N LEU A 201 10.59 -1.67 2.45
CA LEU A 201 9.86 -2.78 1.82
C LEU A 201 10.79 -3.80 1.15
N CYS A 202 11.92 -3.34 0.63
CA CYS A 202 12.88 -4.17 -0.10
C CYS A 202 13.87 -4.88 0.84
N ASP A 203 14.10 -4.36 2.03
CA ASP A 203 15.05 -4.90 3.02
C ASP A 203 14.41 -5.95 3.95
N LEU A 204 13.07 -6.00 4.04
CA LEU A 204 12.31 -7.01 4.77
C LEU A 204 12.52 -8.42 4.20
#